data_c613b05a4f483107049a602cd42aacc1
#
_entry.id   c613b05a4f483107049a602cd42aacc1
#
_cell.length_a   1.000
_cell.length_b   1.000
_cell.length_c   1.000
_cell.angle_alpha   90.00
_cell.angle_beta   90.00
_cell.angle_gamma   90.00
#
_symmetry.space_group_name_H-M   'P 1'
#
loop_
_entity.id
_entity.type
_entity.pdbx_description
1 polymer ?
#
loop_
_entity_poly.entity_id
_entity_poly.type
_entity_poly.pdbx_seq_one_letter_code
_entity_poly.pdbx_strand_id
1 'polypeptide(L)'
;FNQDKKIVGIFKYSELKQSVEILKKENNFEFENGINKLEDILQRDRLIWKGNNFEFDLTTESVIYSILNITPDSFYDGGRNSSIDKVLKRIEEDIRNGAKIFEFGGKSSKPNFDDISAQEEWNRIEKYIEAVKKEFPDIVLALDSDTEEVIEKWLDTGINIINDFNGFTSEGKLKLVEKYKPALVVMNNGRFDKIPNLKNYLEDYFDKRVKTILKTGIEKEKISIDPGVGYSSNNSMNTPEDMERIKSVKYLRDMKLPMMVAISRKSFNEK
;
A
#
# COMPACT_ATOMS: atom_id res chain seq x y z
N PHE A 1 17.71 40.77 11.83
CA PHE A 1 18.39 39.80 10.99
C PHE A 1 19.39 40.53 10.10
N ASN A 2 20.68 40.32 10.38
CA ASN A 2 21.75 40.87 9.55
C ASN A 2 21.80 40.02 8.29
N GLN A 3 21.75 40.62 7.10
CA GLN A 3 21.64 39.93 5.81
C GLN A 3 22.80 38.92 5.51
N ASP A 4 23.85 38.92 6.33
CA ASP A 4 25.06 38.09 6.13
C ASP A 4 25.17 36.91 7.10
N LYS A 5 24.21 36.67 7.98
CA LYS A 5 24.27 35.52 8.92
C LYS A 5 23.41 34.35 8.43
N LYS A 6 24.08 33.34 7.90
CA LYS A 6 23.48 32.06 7.55
C LYS A 6 23.26 31.24 8.83
N ILE A 7 22.00 30.96 9.18
CA ILE A 7 21.65 30.07 10.27
C ILE A 7 21.48 28.68 9.67
N VAL A 8 22.20 27.69 10.19
CA VAL A 8 22.07 26.28 9.81
C VAL A 8 21.53 25.53 11.02
N GLY A 9 20.42 24.84 10.85
CA GLY A 9 19.82 24.00 11.88
C GLY A 9 19.37 22.66 11.30
N ILE A 10 19.30 21.63 12.15
CA ILE A 10 18.72 20.33 11.85
C ILE A 10 17.40 20.27 12.60
N PHE A 11 16.28 20.14 11.84
CA PHE A 11 14.93 20.06 12.38
C PHE A 11 14.29 18.74 12.00
N LYS A 12 13.43 18.22 12.86
CA LYS A 12 12.46 17.18 12.43
C LYS A 12 11.41 17.83 11.54
N TYR A 13 10.84 17.05 10.62
CA TYR A 13 9.79 17.55 9.72
C TYR A 13 8.60 18.17 10.48
N SER A 14 8.17 17.51 11.57
CA SER A 14 7.09 18.02 12.44
C SER A 14 7.42 19.36 13.11
N GLU A 15 8.68 19.55 13.53
CA GLU A 15 9.14 20.80 14.13
C GLU A 15 9.20 21.92 13.11
N LEU A 16 9.65 21.62 11.88
CA LEU A 16 9.68 22.58 10.78
C LEU A 16 8.28 23.03 10.40
N LYS A 17 7.32 22.10 10.28
CA LYS A 17 5.91 22.38 10.00
C LYS A 17 5.30 23.30 11.07
N GLN A 18 5.51 22.98 12.34
CA GLN A 18 5.03 23.79 13.47
C GLN A 18 5.65 25.19 13.46
N SER A 19 6.94 25.31 13.15
CA SER A 19 7.64 26.60 13.07
C SER A 19 7.07 27.48 11.94
N VAL A 20 6.76 26.90 10.78
CA VAL A 20 6.13 27.61 9.67
C VAL A 20 4.74 28.11 10.06
N GLU A 21 3.94 27.30 10.74
CA GLU A 21 2.61 27.72 11.23
C GLU A 21 2.68 28.86 12.24
N ILE A 22 3.67 28.86 13.13
CA ILE A 22 3.89 29.95 14.09
C ILE A 22 4.29 31.24 13.38
N LEU A 23 5.27 31.16 12.46
CA LEU A 23 5.74 32.32 11.70
C LEU A 23 4.63 32.96 10.85
N LYS A 24 3.73 32.17 10.29
CA LYS A 24 2.55 32.68 9.56
C LYS A 24 1.59 33.48 10.45
N LYS A 25 1.38 33.03 11.68
CA LYS A 25 0.49 33.71 12.63
C LYS A 25 1.04 35.06 13.10
N GLU A 26 2.35 35.24 13.10
CA GLU A 26 3.02 36.49 13.48
C GLU A 26 2.92 37.58 12.41
N ASN A 27 2.42 37.29 11.20
CA ASN A 27 2.11 38.21 10.11
C ASN A 27 3.27 39.17 9.77
N ASN A 28 4.52 38.68 9.83
CA ASN A 28 5.72 39.48 9.65
C ASN A 28 6.20 39.38 8.18
N PHE A 29 5.95 40.41 7.38
CA PHE A 29 6.27 40.52 5.96
C PHE A 29 7.78 40.31 5.65
N GLU A 30 8.67 40.57 6.60
CA GLU A 30 10.11 40.35 6.41
C GLU A 30 10.48 38.88 6.23
N PHE A 31 9.63 37.95 6.69
CA PHE A 31 9.86 36.51 6.61
C PHE A 31 9.07 35.81 5.50
N GLU A 32 8.23 36.51 4.77
CA GLU A 32 7.31 35.91 3.78
C GLU A 32 8.07 35.05 2.74
N ASN A 33 9.16 35.56 2.18
CA ASN A 33 9.99 34.81 1.25
C ASN A 33 10.65 33.57 1.88
N GLY A 34 11.00 33.63 3.16
CA GLY A 34 11.54 32.51 3.92
C GLY A 34 10.46 31.46 4.20
N ILE A 35 9.28 31.89 4.60
CA ILE A 35 8.12 31.03 4.85
C ILE A 35 7.75 30.28 3.57
N ASN A 36 7.60 30.99 2.44
CA ASN A 36 7.26 30.38 1.16
C ASN A 36 8.29 29.31 0.73
N LYS A 37 9.59 29.56 0.92
CA LYS A 37 10.61 28.55 0.65
C LYS A 37 10.52 27.32 1.55
N LEU A 38 10.24 27.52 2.83
CA LEU A 38 10.06 26.42 3.78
C LEU A 38 8.79 25.61 3.45
N GLU A 39 7.72 26.26 3.05
CA GLU A 39 6.50 25.59 2.57
C GLU A 39 6.75 24.78 1.31
N ASP A 40 7.48 25.33 0.35
CA ASP A 40 7.89 24.60 -0.85
C ASP A 40 8.68 23.32 -0.49
N ILE A 41 9.59 23.40 0.50
CA ILE A 41 10.33 22.23 0.99
C ILE A 41 9.37 21.23 1.63
N LEU A 42 8.49 21.69 2.53
CA LEU A 42 7.50 20.85 3.18
C LEU A 42 6.55 20.16 2.18
N GLN A 43 6.13 20.87 1.13
CA GLN A 43 5.27 20.29 0.09
C GLN A 43 6.03 19.27 -0.78
N ARG A 44 7.29 19.52 -1.14
CA ARG A 44 8.10 18.59 -1.95
C ARG A 44 8.39 17.27 -1.25
N ASP A 45 8.40 17.28 0.08
CA ASP A 45 8.72 16.11 0.90
C ASP A 45 7.47 15.40 1.44
N ARG A 46 6.27 15.82 1.04
CA ARG A 46 5.03 15.12 1.39
C ARG A 46 4.98 13.74 0.74
N LEU A 47 4.57 12.76 1.54
CA LEU A 47 4.33 11.40 1.10
C LEU A 47 2.83 11.15 1.07
N ILE A 48 2.22 11.32 -0.10
CA ILE A 48 0.79 11.15 -0.32
C ILE A 48 0.52 9.82 -0.99
N TRP A 49 -0.50 9.11 -0.50
CA TRP A 49 -1.12 8.02 -1.22
C TRP A 49 -2.60 8.29 -1.41
N LYS A 50 -3.05 8.29 -2.66
CA LYS A 50 -4.43 8.64 -2.99
C LYS A 50 -5.06 7.65 -3.96
N GLY A 51 -6.37 7.53 -3.85
CA GLY A 51 -7.25 6.83 -4.80
C GLY A 51 -8.43 7.74 -5.16
N ASN A 52 -9.46 7.18 -5.77
CA ASN A 52 -10.61 7.98 -6.18
C ASN A 52 -11.46 8.45 -4.99
N ASN A 53 -11.45 7.72 -3.87
CA ASN A 53 -12.25 8.01 -2.67
C ASN A 53 -11.43 8.17 -1.39
N PHE A 54 -10.10 8.27 -1.49
CA PHE A 54 -9.24 8.50 -0.33
C PHE A 54 -7.99 9.29 -0.68
N GLU A 55 -7.46 9.97 0.32
CA GLU A 55 -6.13 10.58 0.31
C GLU A 55 -5.53 10.45 1.72
N PHE A 56 -4.37 9.80 1.81
CA PHE A 56 -3.61 9.64 3.04
C PHE A 56 -2.31 10.43 2.96
N ASP A 57 -2.08 11.33 3.90
CA ASP A 57 -0.78 11.96 4.13
C ASP A 57 0.06 11.07 5.05
N LEU A 58 0.96 10.32 4.45
CA LEU A 58 1.84 9.37 5.14
C LEU A 58 3.20 9.97 5.49
N THR A 59 3.33 11.29 5.43
CA THR A 59 4.58 12.01 5.71
C THR A 59 5.06 11.78 7.15
N THR A 60 4.11 11.79 8.10
CA THR A 60 4.40 11.63 9.54
C THR A 60 3.57 10.56 10.23
N GLU A 61 2.56 10.03 9.55
CA GLU A 61 1.62 9.06 10.09
C GLU A 61 1.64 7.76 9.28
N SER A 62 1.16 6.69 9.90
CA SER A 62 0.97 5.40 9.24
C SER A 62 -0.50 5.04 9.22
N VAL A 63 -0.91 4.29 8.20
CA VAL A 63 -2.27 3.75 8.07
C VAL A 63 -2.25 2.26 8.34
N ILE A 64 -3.18 1.79 9.15
CA ILE A 64 -3.38 0.36 9.39
C ILE A 64 -4.18 -0.21 8.22
N TYR A 65 -3.59 -1.24 7.59
CA TYR A 65 -4.13 -1.97 6.45
C TYR A 65 -4.57 -3.37 6.93
N SER A 66 -5.87 -3.63 6.97
CA SER A 66 -6.44 -4.90 7.44
C SER A 66 -6.62 -5.87 6.28
N ILE A 67 -6.13 -7.11 6.43
CA ILE A 67 -6.19 -8.16 5.42
C ILE A 67 -7.27 -9.17 5.79
N LEU A 68 -8.23 -9.37 4.87
CA LEU A 68 -9.37 -10.27 4.97
C LEU A 68 -9.25 -11.37 3.91
N ASN A 69 -8.53 -12.45 4.24
CA ASN A 69 -8.43 -13.60 3.34
C ASN A 69 -9.75 -14.39 3.35
N ILE A 70 -10.45 -14.37 2.23
CA ILE A 70 -11.71 -15.10 2.03
C ILE A 70 -11.41 -16.45 1.39
N THR A 71 -10.78 -17.34 2.15
CA THR A 71 -10.55 -18.73 1.72
C THR A 71 -11.56 -19.67 2.40
N PRO A 72 -11.82 -20.86 1.83
CA PRO A 72 -12.77 -21.81 2.42
C PRO A 72 -12.51 -22.08 3.90
N ASP A 73 -11.25 -22.14 4.32
CA ASP A 73 -10.87 -22.46 5.69
C ASP A 73 -10.99 -21.27 6.67
N SER A 74 -11.05 -20.03 6.15
CA SER A 74 -10.98 -18.82 6.99
C SER A 74 -12.34 -18.39 7.56
N PHE A 75 -13.44 -18.60 6.82
CA PHE A 75 -14.78 -18.13 7.18
C PHE A 75 -15.90 -19.17 6.97
N TYR A 76 -15.56 -20.43 6.62
CA TYR A 76 -16.55 -21.47 6.36
C TYR A 76 -17.04 -22.12 7.66
N ASP A 77 -18.35 -22.00 7.95
CA ASP A 77 -19.02 -22.70 9.05
C ASP A 77 -20.48 -23.13 8.70
N GLY A 78 -20.72 -23.44 7.44
CA GLY A 78 -21.98 -24.09 7.03
C GLY A 78 -23.21 -23.19 6.81
N GLY A 79 -23.13 -21.87 7.03
CA GLY A 79 -24.25 -20.94 6.80
C GLY A 79 -23.86 -19.68 6.04
N ARG A 80 -24.56 -19.34 4.93
CA ARG A 80 -24.23 -18.18 4.08
C ARG A 80 -24.26 -16.84 4.84
N ASN A 81 -25.20 -16.65 5.75
CA ASN A 81 -25.36 -15.40 6.51
C ASN A 81 -24.32 -15.26 7.63
N SER A 82 -23.99 -16.36 8.32
CA SER A 82 -23.00 -16.33 9.40
C SER A 82 -21.60 -15.93 8.95
N SER A 83 -21.22 -16.22 7.70
CA SER A 83 -19.91 -15.84 7.16
C SER A 83 -19.82 -14.35 6.82
N ILE A 84 -20.88 -13.73 6.33
CA ILE A 84 -20.95 -12.29 6.06
C ILE A 84 -20.94 -11.52 7.38
N ASP A 85 -21.77 -11.90 8.35
CA ASP A 85 -21.83 -11.25 9.66
C ASP A 85 -20.47 -11.28 10.37
N LYS A 86 -19.73 -12.38 10.26
CA LYS A 86 -18.36 -12.47 10.82
C LYS A 86 -17.40 -11.49 10.17
N VAL A 87 -17.47 -11.33 8.84
CA VAL A 87 -16.64 -10.36 8.10
C VAL A 87 -17.01 -8.94 8.49
N LEU A 88 -18.31 -8.60 8.53
CA LEU A 88 -18.77 -7.27 8.95
C LEU A 88 -18.33 -6.95 10.37
N LYS A 89 -18.51 -7.88 11.31
CA LYS A 89 -18.07 -7.73 12.70
C LYS A 89 -16.55 -7.53 12.80
N ARG A 90 -15.78 -8.31 12.03
CA ARG A 90 -14.32 -8.17 11.98
C ARG A 90 -13.90 -6.80 11.43
N ILE A 91 -14.56 -6.31 10.38
CA ILE A 91 -14.31 -4.97 9.83
C ILE A 91 -14.63 -3.91 10.90
N GLU A 92 -15.77 -4.01 11.58
CA GLU A 92 -16.13 -3.07 12.64
C GLU A 92 -15.10 -3.05 13.79
N GLU A 93 -14.60 -4.22 14.20
CA GLU A 93 -13.55 -4.33 15.22
C GLU A 93 -12.24 -3.69 14.73
N ASP A 94 -11.85 -3.95 13.50
CA ASP A 94 -10.63 -3.40 12.91
C ASP A 94 -10.72 -1.86 12.71
N ILE A 95 -11.92 -1.32 12.35
CA ILE A 95 -12.17 0.13 12.31
C ILE A 95 -11.97 0.75 13.70
N ARG A 96 -12.53 0.12 14.75
CA ARG A 96 -12.35 0.58 16.14
C ARG A 96 -10.88 0.56 16.58
N ASN A 97 -10.10 -0.36 16.03
CA ASN A 97 -8.66 -0.46 16.25
C ASN A 97 -7.82 0.45 15.31
N GLY A 98 -8.48 1.30 14.51
CA GLY A 98 -7.82 2.31 13.68
C GLY A 98 -7.47 1.89 12.26
N ALA A 99 -7.94 0.73 11.79
CA ALA A 99 -7.75 0.36 10.38
C ALA A 99 -8.51 1.32 9.46
N LYS A 100 -7.90 1.66 8.34
CA LYS A 100 -8.45 2.56 7.32
C LYS A 100 -8.67 1.88 5.98
N ILE A 101 -7.94 0.81 5.69
CA ILE A 101 -7.99 0.08 4.43
C ILE A 101 -8.29 -1.39 4.73
N PHE A 102 -9.15 -2.00 3.92
CA PHE A 102 -9.58 -3.38 4.09
C PHE A 102 -9.40 -4.14 2.78
N GLU A 103 -8.50 -5.12 2.80
CA GLU A 103 -8.13 -5.89 1.62
C GLU A 103 -8.84 -7.23 1.59
N PHE A 104 -9.44 -7.55 0.45
CA PHE A 104 -10.01 -8.86 0.16
C PHE A 104 -9.07 -9.67 -0.72
N GLY A 105 -8.79 -10.92 -0.29
CA GLY A 105 -8.10 -11.91 -1.10
C GLY A 105 -8.96 -13.17 -1.24
N GLY A 106 -9.32 -13.54 -2.48
CA GLY A 106 -10.10 -14.74 -2.79
C GLY A 106 -9.26 -15.98 -3.04
N LYS A 107 -7.96 -15.78 -3.29
CA LYS A 107 -6.97 -16.80 -3.63
C LYS A 107 -5.85 -16.79 -2.59
N SER A 108 -5.35 -17.98 -2.23
CA SER A 108 -4.19 -18.05 -1.35
C SER A 108 -2.90 -17.82 -2.13
N SER A 109 -2.06 -16.91 -1.68
CA SER A 109 -0.71 -16.70 -2.21
C SER A 109 0.36 -17.61 -1.54
N LYS A 110 -0.06 -18.56 -0.67
CA LYS A 110 0.87 -19.51 -0.04
C LYS A 110 1.48 -20.48 -1.06
N PRO A 111 2.74 -20.91 -0.85
CA PRO A 111 3.31 -21.98 -1.64
C PRO A 111 2.47 -23.27 -1.58
N ASN A 112 2.41 -24.00 -2.70
CA ASN A 112 1.69 -25.29 -2.83
C ASN A 112 0.17 -25.21 -2.63
N PHE A 113 -0.44 -24.05 -2.79
CA PHE A 113 -1.89 -23.95 -2.91
C PHE A 113 -2.31 -24.22 -4.36
N ASP A 114 -3.42 -24.94 -4.53
CA ASP A 114 -3.99 -25.19 -5.85
C ASP A 114 -4.44 -23.87 -6.47
N ASP A 115 -4.12 -23.67 -7.74
CA ASP A 115 -4.60 -22.55 -8.50
C ASP A 115 -6.11 -22.71 -8.75
N ILE A 116 -6.84 -21.61 -8.65
CA ILE A 116 -8.30 -21.59 -8.85
C ILE A 116 -8.65 -20.75 -10.06
N SER A 117 -9.81 -21.00 -10.68
CA SER A 117 -10.27 -20.18 -11.79
C SER A 117 -10.61 -18.76 -11.34
N ALA A 118 -10.49 -17.79 -12.27
CA ALA A 118 -10.91 -16.41 -12.04
C ALA A 118 -12.36 -16.31 -11.53
N GLN A 119 -13.25 -17.14 -12.09
CA GLN A 119 -14.65 -17.17 -11.67
C GLN A 119 -14.81 -17.68 -10.24
N GLU A 120 -14.03 -18.66 -9.83
CA GLU A 120 -14.08 -19.17 -8.44
C GLU A 120 -13.51 -18.14 -7.47
N GLU A 121 -12.38 -17.51 -7.81
CA GLU A 121 -11.78 -16.42 -7.00
C GLU A 121 -12.79 -15.29 -6.81
N TRP A 122 -13.43 -14.82 -7.89
CA TRP A 122 -14.45 -13.78 -7.83
C TRP A 122 -15.65 -14.17 -6.97
N ASN A 123 -16.21 -15.35 -7.18
CA ASN A 123 -17.37 -15.85 -6.44
C ASN A 123 -17.13 -15.91 -4.91
N ARG A 124 -15.88 -16.10 -4.49
CA ARG A 124 -15.52 -16.08 -3.06
C ARG A 124 -15.68 -14.71 -2.45
N ILE A 125 -15.36 -13.63 -3.17
CA ILE A 125 -15.30 -12.27 -2.63
C ILE A 125 -16.54 -11.41 -2.92
N GLU A 126 -17.19 -11.58 -4.08
CA GLU A 126 -18.28 -10.73 -4.58
C GLU A 126 -19.36 -10.44 -3.53
N LYS A 127 -19.92 -11.47 -2.91
CA LYS A 127 -20.99 -11.34 -1.89
C LYS A 127 -20.59 -10.50 -0.68
N TYR A 128 -19.29 -10.51 -0.31
CA TYR A 128 -18.79 -9.71 0.80
C TYR A 128 -18.65 -8.26 0.43
N ILE A 129 -18.22 -7.96 -0.80
CA ILE A 129 -18.08 -6.59 -1.31
C ILE A 129 -19.41 -5.85 -1.22
N GLU A 130 -20.49 -6.45 -1.72
CA GLU A 130 -21.83 -5.86 -1.68
C GLU A 130 -22.30 -5.58 -0.25
N ALA A 131 -22.14 -6.56 0.66
CA ALA A 131 -22.52 -6.41 2.05
C ALA A 131 -21.73 -5.32 2.76
N VAL A 132 -20.41 -5.28 2.52
CA VAL A 132 -19.51 -4.30 3.16
C VAL A 132 -19.77 -2.89 2.64
N LYS A 133 -19.95 -2.69 1.35
CA LYS A 133 -20.28 -1.36 0.79
C LYS A 133 -21.62 -0.83 1.29
N LYS A 134 -22.58 -1.72 1.56
CA LYS A 134 -23.88 -1.36 2.12
C LYS A 134 -23.77 -0.91 3.58
N GLU A 135 -22.97 -1.62 4.38
CA GLU A 135 -22.82 -1.36 5.82
C GLU A 135 -21.84 -0.22 6.09
N PHE A 136 -20.78 -0.13 5.30
CA PHE A 136 -19.69 0.85 5.47
C PHE A 136 -19.44 1.61 4.16
N PRO A 137 -20.30 2.57 3.76
CA PRO A 137 -20.24 3.22 2.43
C PRO A 137 -18.94 4.00 2.18
N ASP A 138 -18.31 4.51 3.23
CA ASP A 138 -17.07 5.32 3.14
C ASP A 138 -15.78 4.50 3.31
N ILE A 139 -15.90 3.16 3.39
CA ILE A 139 -14.76 2.28 3.61
C ILE A 139 -13.83 2.26 2.40
N VAL A 140 -12.52 2.24 2.64
CA VAL A 140 -11.52 2.07 1.59
C VAL A 140 -11.22 0.58 1.41
N LEU A 141 -11.56 0.05 0.23
CA LEU A 141 -11.40 -1.36 -0.09
C LEU A 141 -10.26 -1.60 -1.08
N ALA A 142 -9.56 -2.70 -0.86
CA ALA A 142 -8.48 -3.19 -1.72
C ALA A 142 -8.70 -4.65 -2.11
N LEU A 143 -8.18 -5.03 -3.28
CA LEU A 143 -8.12 -6.40 -3.77
C LEU A 143 -6.67 -6.88 -3.75
N ASP A 144 -6.42 -8.06 -3.15
CA ASP A 144 -5.20 -8.86 -3.36
C ASP A 144 -5.48 -9.92 -4.43
N SER A 145 -5.03 -9.68 -5.65
CA SER A 145 -5.15 -10.62 -6.76
C SER A 145 -4.12 -10.34 -7.85
N ASP A 146 -3.66 -11.41 -8.50
CA ASP A 146 -2.83 -11.35 -9.70
C ASP A 146 -3.58 -11.77 -10.99
N THR A 147 -4.87 -12.04 -10.89
CA THR A 147 -5.74 -12.52 -11.98
C THR A 147 -6.41 -11.34 -12.68
N GLU A 148 -6.10 -11.12 -13.96
CA GLU A 148 -6.58 -9.95 -14.74
C GLU A 148 -8.09 -9.81 -14.75
N GLU A 149 -8.83 -10.89 -14.96
CA GLU A 149 -10.29 -10.89 -15.01
C GLU A 149 -10.91 -10.54 -13.64
N VAL A 150 -10.28 -10.94 -12.55
CA VAL A 150 -10.73 -10.61 -11.20
C VAL A 150 -10.46 -9.14 -10.89
N ILE A 151 -9.29 -8.64 -11.29
CA ILE A 151 -8.92 -7.23 -11.16
C ILE A 151 -9.90 -6.35 -11.94
N GLU A 152 -10.26 -6.72 -13.20
CA GLU A 152 -11.21 -5.95 -13.99
C GLU A 152 -12.59 -5.91 -13.34
N LYS A 153 -13.13 -7.05 -12.92
CA LYS A 153 -14.42 -7.12 -12.20
C LYS A 153 -14.42 -6.27 -10.94
N TRP A 154 -13.32 -6.28 -10.18
CA TRP A 154 -13.18 -5.45 -8.99
C TRP A 154 -13.22 -3.95 -9.31
N LEU A 155 -12.48 -3.54 -10.33
CA LEU A 155 -12.44 -2.15 -10.77
C LEU A 155 -13.80 -1.68 -11.31
N ASP A 156 -14.57 -2.55 -11.99
CA ASP A 156 -15.93 -2.28 -12.45
C ASP A 156 -16.91 -2.01 -11.29
N THR A 157 -16.65 -2.53 -10.09
CA THR A 157 -17.47 -2.19 -8.90
C THR A 157 -17.19 -0.77 -8.36
N GLY A 158 -16.23 -0.06 -8.93
CA GLY A 158 -15.82 1.27 -8.47
C GLY A 158 -14.84 1.26 -7.29
N ILE A 159 -14.30 0.10 -6.90
CA ILE A 159 -13.29 -0.04 -5.85
C ILE A 159 -11.89 0.12 -6.45
N ASN A 160 -11.01 0.86 -5.79
CA ASN A 160 -9.89 1.52 -6.44
C ASN A 160 -8.50 1.16 -5.97
N ILE A 161 -8.32 0.17 -5.09
CA ILE A 161 -6.99 -0.29 -4.70
C ILE A 161 -6.79 -1.71 -5.21
N ILE A 162 -5.70 -1.93 -5.93
CA ILE A 162 -5.24 -3.25 -6.35
C ILE A 162 -3.87 -3.50 -5.73
N ASN A 163 -3.75 -4.60 -4.99
CA ASN A 163 -2.51 -5.16 -4.53
C ASN A 163 -2.15 -6.36 -5.43
N ASP A 164 -1.10 -6.22 -6.22
CA ASP A 164 -0.61 -7.31 -7.07
C ASP A 164 0.76 -7.78 -6.57
N PHE A 165 0.78 -8.99 -5.99
CA PHE A 165 2.02 -9.58 -5.49
C PHE A 165 3.07 -9.89 -6.58
N ASN A 166 2.67 -9.88 -7.87
CA ASN A 166 3.57 -9.97 -9.01
C ASN A 166 3.94 -8.61 -9.63
N GLY A 167 3.52 -7.49 -9.01
CA GLY A 167 3.96 -6.14 -9.34
C GLY A 167 3.54 -5.64 -10.73
N PHE A 168 2.37 -6.02 -11.23
CA PHE A 168 1.79 -5.57 -12.52
C PHE A 168 2.71 -5.89 -13.72
N THR A 169 3.23 -7.12 -13.79
CA THR A 169 4.22 -7.51 -14.81
C THR A 169 3.61 -7.78 -16.19
N SER A 170 2.31 -8.12 -16.28
CA SER A 170 1.66 -8.42 -17.56
C SER A 170 1.16 -7.16 -18.30
N GLU A 171 1.05 -7.25 -19.63
CA GLU A 171 0.51 -6.20 -20.47
C GLU A 171 -1.00 -5.95 -20.19
N GLY A 172 -1.75 -7.01 -19.89
CA GLY A 172 -3.18 -6.92 -19.57
C GLY A 172 -3.40 -6.08 -18.30
N LYS A 173 -2.65 -6.33 -17.23
CA LYS A 173 -2.72 -5.52 -16.00
C LYS A 173 -2.35 -4.06 -16.25
N LEU A 174 -1.35 -3.78 -17.08
CA LEU A 174 -0.99 -2.41 -17.43
C LEU A 174 -2.10 -1.70 -18.22
N LYS A 175 -2.81 -2.39 -19.10
CA LYS A 175 -4.02 -1.86 -19.79
C LYS A 175 -5.15 -1.55 -18.81
N LEU A 176 -5.36 -2.40 -17.79
CA LEU A 176 -6.33 -2.12 -16.73
C LEU A 176 -5.91 -0.87 -15.90
N VAL A 177 -4.65 -0.76 -15.56
CA VAL A 177 -4.11 0.45 -14.89
C VAL A 177 -4.32 1.69 -15.76
N GLU A 178 -4.07 1.61 -17.06
CA GLU A 178 -4.31 2.71 -18.01
C GLU A 178 -5.78 3.11 -18.09
N LYS A 179 -6.69 2.14 -18.15
CA LYS A 179 -8.15 2.35 -18.29
C LYS A 179 -8.75 2.95 -17.01
N TYR A 180 -8.45 2.37 -15.85
CA TYR A 180 -9.15 2.68 -14.60
C TYR A 180 -8.39 3.63 -13.67
N LYS A 181 -7.08 3.78 -13.85
CA LYS A 181 -6.21 4.61 -12.98
C LYS A 181 -6.39 4.32 -11.48
N PRO A 182 -6.38 3.05 -11.04
CA PRO A 182 -6.58 2.71 -9.63
C PRO A 182 -5.38 3.14 -8.76
N ALA A 183 -5.56 3.11 -7.43
CA ALA A 183 -4.43 3.11 -6.53
C ALA A 183 -3.79 1.70 -6.51
N LEU A 184 -2.47 1.64 -6.43
CA LEU A 184 -1.71 0.40 -6.57
C LEU A 184 -0.85 0.12 -5.34
N VAL A 185 -0.78 -1.17 -4.97
CA VAL A 185 0.30 -1.72 -4.17
C VAL A 185 1.12 -2.63 -5.09
N VAL A 186 2.34 -2.22 -5.37
CA VAL A 186 3.26 -2.91 -6.28
C VAL A 186 4.21 -3.75 -5.43
N MET A 187 3.96 -5.06 -5.32
CA MET A 187 4.77 -5.91 -4.48
C MET A 187 5.91 -6.58 -5.26
N ASN A 188 7.00 -6.85 -4.56
CA ASN A 188 8.09 -7.69 -5.05
C ASN A 188 7.91 -9.13 -4.59
N ASN A 189 7.64 -10.04 -5.54
CA ASN A 189 7.65 -11.48 -5.30
C ASN A 189 9.02 -12.06 -5.65
N GLY A 190 9.88 -12.21 -4.66
CA GLY A 190 11.25 -12.72 -4.85
C GLY A 190 11.40 -14.23 -4.73
N ARG A 191 10.31 -15.00 -4.58
CA ARG A 191 10.36 -16.44 -4.26
C ARG A 191 11.14 -17.28 -5.25
N PHE A 192 11.14 -16.89 -6.51
CA PHE A 192 11.77 -17.65 -7.59
C PHE A 192 13.07 -17.03 -8.10
N ASP A 193 13.50 -15.93 -7.50
CA ASP A 193 14.66 -15.19 -7.94
C ASP A 193 15.93 -15.60 -7.19
N LYS A 194 17.07 -15.53 -7.87
CA LYS A 194 18.38 -15.60 -7.22
C LYS A 194 18.80 -14.19 -6.83
N ILE A 195 18.81 -13.89 -5.53
CA ILE A 195 19.04 -12.54 -5.00
C ILE A 195 20.38 -12.51 -4.26
N PRO A 196 21.49 -12.21 -4.95
CA PRO A 196 22.82 -12.13 -4.31
C PRO A 196 22.98 -10.86 -3.46
N ASN A 197 22.29 -9.78 -3.81
CA ASN A 197 22.27 -8.52 -3.09
C ASN A 197 20.85 -7.96 -3.08
N LEU A 198 20.15 -8.11 -1.97
CA LEU A 198 18.75 -7.73 -1.85
C LEU A 198 18.54 -6.23 -2.05
N LYS A 199 19.46 -5.38 -1.56
CA LYS A 199 19.34 -3.93 -1.72
C LYS A 199 19.30 -3.55 -3.20
N ASN A 200 20.34 -3.90 -3.95
CA ASN A 200 20.43 -3.54 -5.37
C ASN A 200 19.26 -4.14 -6.16
N TYR A 201 18.88 -5.38 -5.82
CA TYR A 201 17.76 -6.07 -6.46
C TYR A 201 16.44 -5.31 -6.27
N LEU A 202 16.10 -4.92 -5.04
CA LEU A 202 14.85 -4.19 -4.77
C LEU A 202 14.85 -2.78 -5.36
N GLU A 203 15.97 -2.06 -5.28
CA GLU A 203 16.11 -0.74 -5.89
C GLU A 203 15.90 -0.80 -7.41
N ASP A 204 16.56 -1.73 -8.09
CA ASP A 204 16.42 -1.96 -9.54
C ASP A 204 15.02 -2.43 -9.92
N TYR A 205 14.43 -3.34 -9.14
CA TYR A 205 13.08 -3.85 -9.38
C TYR A 205 12.06 -2.73 -9.34
N PHE A 206 12.01 -1.97 -8.25
CA PHE A 206 11.01 -0.92 -8.09
C PHE A 206 11.25 0.25 -9.06
N ASP A 207 12.50 0.63 -9.32
CA ASP A 207 12.80 1.67 -10.31
C ASP A 207 12.24 1.30 -11.70
N LYS A 208 12.51 0.08 -12.17
CA LYS A 208 12.01 -0.41 -13.46
C LYS A 208 10.49 -0.54 -13.46
N ARG A 209 9.91 -1.09 -12.38
CA ARG A 209 8.48 -1.37 -12.29
C ARG A 209 7.66 -0.08 -12.24
N VAL A 210 8.04 0.85 -11.37
CA VAL A 210 7.37 2.15 -11.24
C VAL A 210 7.49 2.96 -12.55
N LYS A 211 8.66 3.00 -13.19
CA LYS A 211 8.81 3.64 -14.50
C LYS A 211 7.91 3.05 -15.56
N THR A 212 7.72 1.73 -15.55
CA THR A 212 6.81 1.05 -16.50
C THR A 212 5.35 1.42 -16.23
N ILE A 213 4.94 1.40 -14.96
CA ILE A 213 3.57 1.74 -14.55
C ILE A 213 3.27 3.20 -14.86
N LEU A 214 4.18 4.13 -14.61
CA LEU A 214 3.99 5.55 -14.92
C LEU A 214 3.76 5.84 -16.41
N LYS A 215 4.23 4.98 -17.33
CA LYS A 215 3.93 5.10 -18.78
C LYS A 215 2.44 4.91 -19.11
N THR A 216 1.67 4.28 -18.23
CA THR A 216 0.20 4.20 -18.37
C THR A 216 -0.50 5.54 -18.13
N GLY A 217 0.23 6.59 -17.71
CA GLY A 217 -0.31 7.89 -17.36
C GLY A 217 -1.01 7.93 -15.99
N ILE A 218 -0.71 6.98 -15.11
CA ILE A 218 -1.15 7.03 -13.71
C ILE A 218 -0.31 8.06 -12.93
N GLU A 219 -0.92 8.73 -11.95
CA GLU A 219 -0.22 9.66 -11.07
C GLU A 219 0.66 8.89 -10.08
N LYS A 220 1.83 9.46 -9.75
CA LYS A 220 2.79 8.84 -8.84
C LYS A 220 2.20 8.63 -7.44
N GLU A 221 1.37 9.53 -6.99
CA GLU A 221 0.68 9.49 -5.69
C GLU A 221 -0.32 8.34 -5.56
N LYS A 222 -0.66 7.67 -6.66
CA LYS A 222 -1.49 6.46 -6.67
C LYS A 222 -0.68 5.17 -6.49
N ILE A 223 0.65 5.24 -6.47
CA ILE A 223 1.52 4.07 -6.39
C ILE A 223 2.09 3.94 -4.98
N SER A 224 1.86 2.79 -4.35
CA SER A 224 2.56 2.31 -3.17
C SER A 224 3.40 1.09 -3.53
N ILE A 225 4.49 0.84 -2.83
CA ILE A 225 5.35 -0.33 -3.04
C ILE A 225 5.35 -1.22 -1.80
N ASP A 226 5.56 -2.54 -2.00
CA ASP A 226 5.73 -3.51 -0.90
C ASP A 226 6.99 -4.34 -1.16
N PRO A 227 7.98 -4.34 -0.25
CA PRO A 227 9.20 -5.11 -0.41
C PRO A 227 8.99 -6.64 -0.36
N GLY A 228 7.78 -7.13 -0.07
CA GLY A 228 7.44 -8.55 -0.11
C GLY A 228 7.98 -9.36 1.07
N VAL A 229 7.77 -8.90 2.30
CA VAL A 229 8.11 -9.65 3.51
C VAL A 229 7.33 -10.97 3.54
N GLY A 230 8.02 -12.11 3.70
CA GLY A 230 7.44 -13.45 3.60
C GLY A 230 7.41 -14.02 2.17
N TYR A 231 8.02 -13.31 1.21
CA TYR A 231 8.19 -13.72 -0.18
C TYR A 231 9.68 -13.83 -0.53
N SER A 232 10.44 -14.39 0.41
CA SER A 232 11.89 -14.57 0.27
C SER A 232 12.25 -15.62 -0.78
N SER A 233 13.48 -15.54 -1.28
CA SER A 233 14.04 -16.45 -2.26
C SER A 233 13.97 -17.92 -1.80
N ASN A 234 13.95 -18.85 -2.77
CA ASN A 234 13.86 -20.29 -2.56
C ASN A 234 12.56 -20.79 -1.90
N ASN A 235 11.49 -19.98 -1.92
CA ASN A 235 10.18 -20.38 -1.41
C ASN A 235 10.20 -20.97 0.02
N SER A 236 11.20 -20.60 0.81
CA SER A 236 11.39 -21.03 2.19
C SER A 236 11.10 -19.85 3.14
N MET A 237 10.68 -20.16 4.37
CA MET A 237 10.61 -19.16 5.43
C MET A 237 12.04 -18.72 5.80
N ASN A 238 12.57 -17.77 5.04
CA ASN A 238 13.93 -17.27 5.20
C ASN A 238 13.92 -16.04 6.08
N THR A 239 13.85 -16.24 7.38
CA THR A 239 13.83 -15.15 8.38
C THR A 239 14.93 -14.10 8.18
N PRO A 240 16.20 -14.44 7.87
CA PRO A 240 17.23 -13.44 7.59
C PRO A 240 16.87 -12.54 6.40
N GLU A 241 16.40 -13.09 5.29
CA GLU A 241 16.01 -12.29 4.13
C GLU A 241 14.76 -11.45 4.41
N ASP A 242 13.77 -11.99 5.12
CA ASP A 242 12.60 -11.25 5.54
C ASP A 242 12.95 -10.06 6.42
N MET A 243 13.90 -10.22 7.34
CA MET A 243 14.42 -9.12 8.15
C MET A 243 15.13 -8.06 7.30
N GLU A 244 15.88 -8.46 6.28
CA GLU A 244 16.49 -7.51 5.34
C GLU A 244 15.43 -6.80 4.47
N ARG A 245 14.34 -7.50 4.09
CA ARG A 245 13.18 -6.88 3.41
C ARG A 245 12.50 -5.82 4.29
N ILE A 246 12.35 -6.07 5.58
CA ILE A 246 11.87 -5.05 6.54
C ILE A 246 12.83 -3.86 6.60
N LYS A 247 14.13 -4.11 6.69
CA LYS A 247 15.15 -3.05 6.71
C LYS A 247 15.22 -2.25 5.41
N SER A 248 14.72 -2.80 4.30
CA SER A 248 14.73 -2.15 2.99
C SER A 248 13.96 -0.83 2.98
N VAL A 249 13.00 -0.66 3.87
CA VAL A 249 12.27 0.61 4.08
C VAL A 249 13.23 1.79 4.21
N LYS A 250 14.42 1.57 4.83
CA LYS A 250 15.40 2.63 5.05
C LYS A 250 15.95 3.22 3.76
N TYR A 251 16.25 2.40 2.75
CA TYR A 251 16.82 2.86 1.48
C TYR A 251 15.76 3.06 0.38
N LEU A 252 14.67 2.30 0.39
CA LEU A 252 13.57 2.48 -0.54
C LEU A 252 12.80 3.79 -0.32
N ARG A 253 12.89 4.40 0.89
CA ARG A 253 12.29 5.72 1.15
C ARG A 253 12.78 6.81 0.22
N ASP A 254 13.98 6.67 -0.35
CA ASP A 254 14.56 7.65 -1.27
C ASP A 254 13.79 7.70 -2.61
N MET A 255 12.97 6.69 -2.90
CA MET A 255 12.05 6.70 -4.05
C MET A 255 10.88 7.67 -3.85
N LYS A 256 10.63 8.14 -2.61
CA LYS A 256 9.50 9.01 -2.24
C LYS A 256 8.16 8.44 -2.70
N LEU A 257 7.94 7.16 -2.38
CA LEU A 257 6.70 6.43 -2.58
C LEU A 257 6.19 5.89 -1.24
N PRO A 258 4.87 5.87 -1.02
CA PRO A 258 4.26 5.12 0.07
C PRO A 258 4.73 3.67 0.08
N MET A 259 4.89 3.10 1.28
CA MET A 259 5.31 1.70 1.42
C MET A 259 4.35 0.94 2.32
N MET A 260 3.88 -0.20 1.82
CA MET A 260 3.22 -1.23 2.61
C MET A 260 4.27 -2.20 3.16
N VAL A 261 4.15 -2.59 4.42
CA VAL A 261 5.01 -3.61 5.03
C VAL A 261 4.13 -4.60 5.79
N ALA A 262 3.87 -5.75 5.19
CA ALA A 262 3.01 -6.78 5.74
C ALA A 262 3.79 -7.69 6.70
N ILE A 263 3.86 -7.33 7.99
CA ILE A 263 4.66 -8.03 9.00
C ILE A 263 3.83 -8.88 9.99
N SER A 264 2.52 -8.68 10.08
CA SER A 264 1.67 -9.44 10.99
C SER A 264 1.56 -10.90 10.59
N ARG A 265 1.47 -11.81 11.58
CA ARG A 265 1.33 -13.26 11.37
C ARG A 265 2.45 -13.90 10.54
N LYS A 266 3.65 -13.34 10.56
CA LYS A 266 4.84 -13.95 9.97
C LYS A 266 5.53 -14.82 11.02
N SER A 267 6.18 -15.90 10.57
CA SER A 267 6.80 -16.92 11.45
C SER A 267 7.85 -16.36 12.41
N PHE A 268 8.47 -15.24 12.11
CA PHE A 268 9.44 -14.60 13.01
C PHE A 268 8.79 -13.84 14.18
N ASN A 269 7.46 -13.67 14.19
CA ASN A 269 6.72 -13.04 15.30
C ASN A 269 6.31 -14.06 16.38
N GLU A 270 6.53 -15.35 16.16
CA GLU A 270 6.07 -16.43 17.05
C GLU A 270 7.17 -16.90 18.05
N LYS A 271 8.21 -16.10 18.27
CA LYS A 271 9.30 -16.40 19.19
C LYS A 271 9.31 -15.49 20.40
#